data_78bf128e55db381da2bbd613356dc25f
#
_entry.id   78bf128e55db381da2bbd613356dc25f
#
_cell.length_a   1.000
_cell.length_b   1.000
_cell.length_c   1.000
_cell.angle_alpha   90.00
_cell.angle_beta   90.00
_cell.angle_gamma   90.00
#
_symmetry.space_group_name_H-M   'P 1'
#
loop_
_entity.id
_entity.type
_entity.pdbx_description
1 polymer ?
#
loop_
_entity_poly.entity_id
_entity_poly.type
_entity_poly.pdbx_seq_one_letter_code
_entity_poly.pdbx_strand_id
1 'polypeptide(L)'
;MIMDGLLQKKTSTESKCPICKGTGWESYTDENGYEYVKECRCGMIKKQNMSRKLAFANIPDAFKEMRLSNFQKDVYRRDESAKIIEVDCKAVDWWLGQIARMKSDGMGLYLYSNCKGSGKTRMATSIANELIYEHGMSVKFATSVQIINEIKASWDKEEGVTEHQLLDDLAKAEVLIIDDFGIETVRDWIAEKIYQIINQRYINKLITIFTSNLSIDELAYDDRITNRIREKCYMLAFPNESIRNYISERNMAELKAAIA
;
A
#
# COMPACT_ATOMS: atom_id res chain seq x y z
N MET A 1 -31.25 -37.52 -21.17
CA MET A 1 -30.37 -38.29 -20.26
C MET A 1 -29.49 -37.26 -19.55
N ILE A 2 -29.82 -37.07 -18.31
CA ILE A 2 -29.36 -36.03 -17.37
C ILE A 2 -27.94 -36.39 -16.92
N MET A 3 -27.02 -35.47 -16.92
CA MET A 3 -25.83 -35.56 -16.09
C MET A 3 -25.63 -34.25 -15.31
N ASP A 4 -26.07 -34.30 -14.06
CA ASP A 4 -25.71 -33.40 -13.00
C ASP A 4 -24.21 -33.47 -12.72
N GLY A 5 -23.50 -32.38 -12.89
CA GLY A 5 -22.11 -32.15 -12.48
C GLY A 5 -22.09 -31.27 -11.22
N LEU A 6 -22.15 -31.87 -10.06
CA LEU A 6 -22.02 -31.26 -8.74
C LEU A 6 -20.72 -30.47 -8.62
N LEU A 7 -20.82 -29.16 -8.61
CA LEU A 7 -19.80 -28.25 -8.08
C LEU A 7 -19.72 -28.44 -6.56
N GLN A 8 -18.82 -29.31 -6.11
CA GLN A 8 -18.43 -29.39 -4.72
C GLN A 8 -17.69 -28.10 -4.33
N LYS A 9 -18.40 -27.20 -3.66
CA LYS A 9 -17.78 -26.18 -2.82
C LYS A 9 -16.94 -26.90 -1.76
N LYS A 10 -15.62 -26.82 -1.87
CA LYS A 10 -14.70 -27.13 -0.76
C LYS A 10 -14.95 -26.11 0.35
N THR A 11 -15.86 -26.42 1.26
CA THR A 11 -15.90 -25.80 2.58
C THR A 11 -14.72 -26.34 3.35
N SER A 12 -13.67 -25.55 3.52
CA SER A 12 -12.63 -25.79 4.51
C SER A 12 -13.30 -25.76 5.87
N THR A 13 -13.46 -26.92 6.50
CA THR A 13 -13.83 -27.07 7.91
C THR A 13 -12.64 -26.61 8.76
N GLU A 14 -12.46 -25.29 8.90
CA GLU A 14 -11.64 -24.76 9.98
C GLU A 14 -12.30 -25.19 11.30
N SER A 15 -11.59 -25.98 12.08
CA SER A 15 -12.04 -26.44 13.38
C SER A 15 -12.34 -25.21 14.25
N LYS A 16 -13.62 -25.00 14.60
CA LYS A 16 -14.03 -23.86 15.42
C LYS A 16 -13.32 -23.95 16.77
N CYS A 17 -12.71 -22.87 17.22
CA CYS A 17 -12.07 -22.80 18.53
C CYS A 17 -13.02 -23.34 19.61
N PRO A 18 -12.60 -24.30 20.48
CA PRO A 18 -13.45 -24.90 21.49
C PRO A 18 -13.93 -23.90 22.56
N ILE A 19 -13.18 -22.80 22.76
CA ILE A 19 -13.50 -21.76 23.77
C ILE A 19 -14.57 -20.81 23.21
N CYS A 20 -14.27 -20.10 22.13
CA CYS A 20 -15.15 -19.06 21.57
C CYS A 20 -16.14 -19.58 20.51
N LYS A 21 -16.05 -20.83 20.11
CA LYS A 21 -16.89 -21.49 19.10
C LYS A 21 -16.96 -20.71 17.77
N GLY A 22 -15.90 -19.94 17.47
CA GLY A 22 -15.80 -19.13 16.24
C GLY A 22 -16.29 -17.68 16.37
N THR A 23 -16.67 -17.21 17.56
CA THR A 23 -17.05 -15.81 17.79
C THR A 23 -15.86 -14.89 17.96
N GLY A 24 -14.73 -15.43 18.40
CA GLY A 24 -13.53 -14.66 18.75
C GLY A 24 -13.58 -14.06 20.17
N TRP A 25 -14.69 -14.20 20.88
CA TRP A 25 -14.91 -13.67 22.23
C TRP A 25 -15.08 -14.78 23.25
N GLU A 26 -14.47 -14.62 24.42
CA GLU A 26 -14.58 -15.51 25.57
C GLU A 26 -15.31 -14.76 26.69
N SER A 27 -16.44 -15.30 27.17
CA SER A 27 -17.14 -14.77 28.34
C SER A 27 -16.58 -15.36 29.60
N TYR A 28 -16.51 -14.58 30.66
CA TYR A 28 -16.19 -15.02 32.02
C TYR A 28 -16.97 -14.21 33.04
N THR A 29 -17.20 -14.81 34.21
CA THR A 29 -17.91 -14.18 35.31
C THR A 29 -16.90 -13.88 36.42
N ASP A 30 -16.96 -12.69 36.99
CA ASP A 30 -16.10 -12.30 38.11
C ASP A 30 -16.63 -12.86 39.45
N GLU A 31 -15.89 -12.62 40.52
CA GLU A 31 -16.21 -13.06 41.87
C GLU A 31 -17.52 -12.45 42.42
N ASN A 32 -18.01 -11.37 41.81
CA ASN A 32 -19.23 -10.66 42.17
C ASN A 32 -20.45 -11.08 41.32
N GLY A 33 -20.24 -12.00 40.35
CA GLY A 33 -21.30 -12.49 39.48
C GLY A 33 -21.56 -11.67 38.24
N TYR A 34 -20.71 -10.67 37.90
CA TYR A 34 -20.82 -9.89 36.67
C TYR A 34 -20.21 -10.63 35.49
N GLU A 35 -20.92 -10.63 34.38
CA GLU A 35 -20.44 -11.21 33.13
C GLU A 35 -19.61 -10.20 32.32
N TYR A 36 -18.44 -10.63 31.89
CA TYR A 36 -17.50 -9.88 31.05
C TYR A 36 -17.15 -10.67 29.81
N VAL A 37 -16.73 -9.95 28.76
CA VAL A 37 -16.18 -10.55 27.55
C VAL A 37 -14.76 -10.04 27.30
N LYS A 38 -13.88 -10.94 26.87
CA LYS A 38 -12.50 -10.60 26.44
C LYS A 38 -12.20 -11.29 25.12
N GLU A 39 -11.17 -10.80 24.42
CA GLU A 39 -10.70 -11.46 23.20
C GLU A 39 -10.22 -12.89 23.50
N CYS A 40 -10.71 -13.84 22.72
CA CYS A 40 -10.30 -15.23 22.85
C CYS A 40 -8.83 -15.41 22.45
N ARG A 41 -8.10 -16.21 23.22
CA ARG A 41 -6.68 -16.52 22.97
C ARG A 41 -6.41 -17.19 21.63
N CYS A 42 -7.43 -17.67 20.91
CA CYS A 42 -7.27 -18.25 19.56
C CYS A 42 -6.84 -17.23 18.50
N GLY A 43 -6.88 -15.93 18.81
CA GLY A 43 -6.45 -14.85 17.91
C GLY A 43 -7.38 -14.60 16.73
N MET A 44 -8.59 -15.15 16.72
CA MET A 44 -9.54 -15.02 15.61
C MET A 44 -9.87 -13.55 15.30
N ILE A 45 -10.10 -12.72 16.33
CA ILE A 45 -10.36 -11.28 16.16
C ILE A 45 -9.17 -10.61 15.47
N LYS A 46 -7.94 -10.91 15.91
CA LYS A 46 -6.72 -10.39 15.29
C LYS A 46 -6.61 -10.80 13.82
N LYS A 47 -6.88 -12.08 13.50
CA LYS A 47 -6.89 -12.59 12.13
C LYS A 47 -7.94 -11.91 11.25
N GLN A 48 -9.17 -11.74 11.77
CA GLN A 48 -10.25 -11.06 11.05
C GLN A 48 -9.92 -9.59 10.80
N ASN A 49 -9.39 -8.88 11.80
CA ASN A 49 -8.99 -7.49 11.65
C ASN A 49 -7.84 -7.35 10.64
N MET A 50 -6.87 -8.27 10.66
CA MET A 50 -5.80 -8.31 9.68
C MET A 50 -6.35 -8.54 8.25
N SER A 51 -7.24 -9.51 8.09
CA SER A 51 -7.86 -9.80 6.78
C SER A 51 -8.65 -8.59 6.25
N ARG A 52 -9.36 -7.86 7.12
CA ARG A 52 -10.07 -6.63 6.74
C ARG A 52 -9.09 -5.53 6.29
N LYS A 53 -7.98 -5.34 7.01
CA LYS A 53 -6.95 -4.35 6.65
C LYS A 53 -6.30 -4.68 5.32
N LEU A 54 -5.98 -5.95 5.08
CA LEU A 54 -5.41 -6.40 3.81
C LEU A 54 -6.40 -6.24 2.64
N ALA A 55 -7.68 -6.54 2.84
CA ALA A 55 -8.71 -6.31 1.84
C ALA A 55 -8.89 -4.82 1.54
N PHE A 56 -8.90 -3.97 2.56
CA PHE A 56 -8.98 -2.52 2.42
C PHE A 56 -7.74 -1.95 1.71
N ALA A 57 -6.56 -2.49 1.97
CA ALA A 57 -5.32 -2.00 1.40
C ALA A 57 -5.27 -2.09 -0.13
N ASN A 58 -5.97 -3.06 -0.72
CA ASN A 58 -6.03 -3.24 -2.18
C ASN A 58 -4.65 -3.36 -2.85
N ILE A 59 -3.69 -4.00 -2.13
CA ILE A 59 -2.35 -4.24 -2.67
C ILE A 59 -2.47 -5.32 -3.76
N PRO A 60 -1.91 -5.10 -4.98
CA PRO A 60 -1.95 -6.10 -6.04
C PRO A 60 -1.31 -7.42 -5.61
N ASP A 61 -1.84 -8.56 -6.10
CA ASP A 61 -1.41 -9.90 -5.68
C ASP A 61 0.10 -10.12 -5.83
N ALA A 62 0.70 -9.58 -6.89
CA ALA A 62 2.15 -9.65 -7.13
C ALA A 62 3.00 -9.01 -6.01
N PHE A 63 2.41 -8.15 -5.17
CA PHE A 63 3.11 -7.40 -4.13
C PHE A 63 2.69 -7.80 -2.70
N LYS A 64 1.74 -8.69 -2.52
CA LYS A 64 1.24 -9.10 -1.19
C LYS A 64 2.32 -9.69 -0.29
N GLU A 65 3.29 -10.38 -0.88
CA GLU A 65 4.39 -11.03 -0.15
C GLU A 65 5.68 -10.18 -0.10
N MET A 66 5.63 -8.93 -0.60
CA MET A 66 6.79 -8.04 -0.52
C MET A 66 6.98 -7.57 0.91
N ARG A 67 8.23 -7.69 1.40
CA ARG A 67 8.66 -7.26 2.73
C ARG A 67 9.99 -6.52 2.61
N LEU A 68 10.31 -5.66 3.57
CA LEU A 68 11.63 -5.03 3.64
C LEU A 68 12.73 -6.06 3.82
N SER A 69 12.47 -7.11 4.60
CA SER A 69 13.41 -8.22 4.82
C SER A 69 13.75 -9.01 3.54
N ASN A 70 12.87 -9.01 2.54
CA ASN A 70 13.13 -9.66 1.25
C ASN A 70 13.43 -8.66 0.12
N PHE A 71 13.67 -7.39 0.45
CA PHE A 71 14.07 -6.40 -0.53
C PHE A 71 15.52 -6.64 -0.99
N GLN A 72 15.67 -7.05 -2.24
CA GLN A 72 16.96 -7.41 -2.82
C GLN A 72 17.74 -6.16 -3.22
N LYS A 73 18.81 -5.85 -2.47
CA LYS A 73 19.70 -4.72 -2.76
C LYS A 73 20.82 -5.10 -3.75
N ASP A 74 21.17 -6.35 -3.82
CA ASP A 74 22.22 -6.93 -4.66
C ASP A 74 21.89 -7.00 -6.15
N VAL A 75 20.63 -6.73 -6.51
CA VAL A 75 20.18 -6.67 -7.92
C VAL A 75 20.65 -5.41 -8.65
N TYR A 76 21.07 -4.38 -7.92
CA TYR A 76 21.62 -3.15 -8.51
C TYR A 76 23.09 -3.37 -8.85
N ARG A 77 23.41 -3.30 -10.16
CA ARG A 77 24.71 -3.67 -10.68
C ARG A 77 25.72 -2.53 -10.74
N ARG A 78 25.23 -1.29 -10.73
CA ARG A 78 26.08 -0.09 -10.75
C ARG A 78 26.44 0.29 -9.32
N ASP A 79 27.72 0.57 -9.06
CA ASP A 79 28.21 0.96 -7.72
C ASP A 79 27.47 2.18 -7.16
N GLU A 80 27.14 3.16 -8.00
CA GLU A 80 26.38 4.33 -7.61
C GLU A 80 24.97 3.93 -7.18
N SER A 81 24.29 3.09 -7.96
CA SER A 81 22.94 2.60 -7.66
C SER A 81 22.91 1.78 -6.36
N ALA A 82 23.91 0.93 -6.14
CA ALA A 82 24.06 0.16 -4.92
C ALA A 82 24.21 1.05 -3.68
N LYS A 83 24.97 2.14 -3.79
CA LYS A 83 25.12 3.13 -2.71
C LYS A 83 23.82 3.88 -2.44
N ILE A 84 23.12 4.33 -3.50
CA ILE A 84 21.85 5.04 -3.36
C ILE A 84 20.82 4.15 -2.65
N ILE A 85 20.60 2.91 -3.13
CA ILE A 85 19.59 2.04 -2.54
C ILE A 85 19.93 1.62 -1.10
N GLU A 86 21.20 1.55 -0.74
CA GLU A 86 21.60 1.32 0.65
C GLU A 86 21.18 2.49 1.55
N VAL A 87 21.36 3.72 1.09
CA VAL A 87 20.94 4.94 1.80
C VAL A 87 19.43 4.99 1.90
N ASP A 88 18.71 4.73 0.80
CA ASP A 88 17.23 4.72 0.78
C ASP A 88 16.67 3.67 1.75
N CYS A 89 17.23 2.46 1.79
CA CYS A 89 16.83 1.46 2.76
C CYS A 89 17.05 1.93 4.21
N LYS A 90 18.20 2.53 4.52
CA LYS A 90 18.46 3.09 5.85
C LYS A 90 17.50 4.22 6.21
N ALA A 91 17.14 5.06 5.23
CA ALA A 91 16.16 6.13 5.43
C ALA A 91 14.76 5.57 5.72
N VAL A 92 14.34 4.52 5.00
CA VAL A 92 13.07 3.82 5.25
C VAL A 92 13.06 3.15 6.62
N ASP A 93 14.13 2.43 6.98
CA ASP A 93 14.26 1.80 8.30
C ASP A 93 14.19 2.84 9.43
N TRP A 94 14.88 3.97 9.28
CA TRP A 94 14.79 5.08 10.23
C TRP A 94 13.37 5.65 10.31
N TRP A 95 12.72 5.88 9.16
CA TRP A 95 11.35 6.41 9.09
C TRP A 95 10.36 5.48 9.81
N LEU A 96 10.45 4.17 9.59
CA LEU A 96 9.65 3.16 10.27
C LEU A 96 9.95 3.10 11.78
N GLY A 97 11.22 3.20 12.15
CA GLY A 97 11.62 3.26 13.56
C GLY A 97 11.05 4.47 14.32
N GLN A 98 10.63 5.52 13.59
CA GLN A 98 10.02 6.72 14.14
C GLN A 98 8.51 6.81 13.80
N ILE A 99 7.84 5.71 13.51
CA ILE A 99 6.48 5.71 12.94
C ILE A 99 5.45 6.43 13.82
N ALA A 100 5.59 6.39 15.15
CA ALA A 100 4.71 7.13 16.06
C ALA A 100 4.81 8.64 15.84
N ARG A 101 6.03 9.16 15.64
CA ARG A 101 6.28 10.57 15.29
C ARG A 101 5.79 10.88 13.88
N MET A 102 6.07 10.00 12.90
CA MET A 102 5.61 10.20 11.52
C MET A 102 4.08 10.31 11.47
N LYS A 103 3.38 9.48 12.24
CA LYS A 103 1.92 9.54 12.39
C LYS A 103 1.44 10.83 13.05
N SER A 104 2.11 11.30 14.11
CA SER A 104 1.76 12.57 14.79
C SER A 104 1.92 13.78 13.88
N ASP A 105 2.97 13.78 13.05
CA ASP A 105 3.35 14.91 12.20
C ASP A 105 2.76 14.83 10.80
N GLY A 106 2.20 13.67 10.41
CA GLY A 106 1.71 13.38 9.07
C GLY A 106 2.83 13.30 8.02
N MET A 107 4.02 12.84 8.44
CA MET A 107 5.21 12.78 7.58
C MET A 107 5.26 11.50 6.76
N GLY A 108 5.17 11.63 5.45
CA GLY A 108 5.24 10.56 4.48
C GLY A 108 6.57 10.46 3.73
N LEU A 109 6.52 9.79 2.58
CA LEU A 109 7.67 9.57 1.69
C LEU A 109 7.31 9.91 0.24
N TYR A 110 8.26 10.45 -0.50
CA TYR A 110 8.19 10.63 -1.95
C TYR A 110 9.35 9.89 -2.60
N LEU A 111 9.04 8.72 -3.16
CA LEU A 111 10.04 7.82 -3.78
C LEU A 111 10.06 8.12 -5.29
N TYR A 112 11.16 8.66 -5.80
CA TYR A 112 11.20 9.07 -7.21
C TYR A 112 12.46 8.61 -7.93
N SER A 113 12.35 8.45 -9.24
CA SER A 113 13.47 8.18 -10.15
C SER A 113 12.96 8.35 -11.59
N ASN A 114 13.74 8.95 -12.45
CA ASN A 114 13.43 9.06 -13.88
C ASN A 114 13.52 7.69 -14.59
N CYS A 115 14.06 6.67 -13.93
CA CYS A 115 14.14 5.31 -14.44
C CYS A 115 12.92 4.48 -14.04
N LYS A 116 12.18 3.97 -15.03
CA LYS A 116 11.11 3.00 -14.82
C LYS A 116 11.71 1.64 -14.42
N GLY A 117 11.12 1.00 -13.42
CA GLY A 117 11.59 -0.31 -12.96
C GLY A 117 12.76 -0.24 -11.97
N SER A 118 13.00 0.92 -11.34
CA SER A 118 14.05 1.12 -10.33
C SER A 118 13.71 0.59 -8.92
N GLY A 119 12.54 -0.04 -8.72
CA GLY A 119 12.17 -0.65 -7.43
C GLY A 119 11.25 0.18 -6.54
N LYS A 120 10.84 1.40 -6.93
CA LYS A 120 9.98 2.31 -6.13
C LYS A 120 8.68 1.65 -5.64
N THR A 121 7.86 1.11 -6.54
CA THR A 121 6.61 0.42 -6.21
C THR A 121 6.85 -0.76 -5.27
N ARG A 122 7.93 -1.54 -5.49
CA ARG A 122 8.31 -2.65 -4.60
C ARG A 122 8.63 -2.14 -3.19
N MET A 123 9.38 -1.05 -3.06
CA MET A 123 9.68 -0.44 -1.77
C MET A 123 8.40 0.08 -1.10
N ALA A 124 7.56 0.82 -1.81
CA ALA A 124 6.30 1.35 -1.28
C ALA A 124 5.36 0.24 -0.79
N THR A 125 5.24 -0.86 -1.54
CA THR A 125 4.43 -2.02 -1.13
C THR A 125 5.06 -2.82 0.01
N SER A 126 6.38 -2.90 0.10
CA SER A 126 7.08 -3.47 1.27
C SER A 126 6.81 -2.66 2.53
N ILE A 127 6.86 -1.32 2.44
CA ILE A 127 6.49 -0.42 3.54
C ILE A 127 5.01 -0.60 3.92
N ALA A 128 4.10 -0.69 2.93
CA ALA A 128 2.68 -0.93 3.17
C ALA A 128 2.45 -2.20 4.00
N ASN A 129 3.08 -3.29 3.59
CA ASN A 129 2.97 -4.56 4.29
C ASN A 129 3.54 -4.48 5.72
N GLU A 130 4.68 -3.82 5.90
CA GLU A 130 5.28 -3.59 7.23
C GLU A 130 4.32 -2.81 8.15
N LEU A 131 3.75 -1.72 7.65
CA LEU A 131 2.78 -0.90 8.39
C LEU A 131 1.52 -1.69 8.78
N ILE A 132 1.04 -2.59 7.90
CA ILE A 132 -0.14 -3.42 8.18
C ILE A 132 0.19 -4.51 9.20
N TYR A 133 1.27 -5.27 8.98
CA TYR A 133 1.56 -6.48 9.77
C TYR A 133 2.19 -6.15 11.13
N GLU A 134 3.17 -5.25 11.16
CA GLU A 134 3.94 -4.96 12.38
C GLU A 134 3.34 -3.80 13.18
N HIS A 135 2.84 -2.76 12.50
CA HIS A 135 2.28 -1.58 13.16
C HIS A 135 0.75 -1.57 13.23
N GLY A 136 0.07 -2.54 12.60
CA GLY A 136 -1.39 -2.65 12.63
C GLY A 136 -2.12 -1.44 12.03
N MET A 137 -1.48 -0.67 11.14
CA MET A 137 -2.06 0.51 10.52
C MET A 137 -3.00 0.16 9.38
N SER A 138 -3.97 1.04 9.11
CA SER A 138 -4.83 0.95 7.93
C SER A 138 -4.16 1.63 6.76
N VAL A 139 -3.78 0.85 5.75
CA VAL A 139 -3.13 1.35 4.53
C VAL A 139 -4.08 1.23 3.36
N LYS A 140 -4.12 2.22 2.47
CA LYS A 140 -4.79 2.15 1.17
C LYS A 140 -3.74 2.32 0.07
N PHE A 141 -3.74 1.41 -0.90
CA PHE A 141 -2.87 1.48 -2.08
C PHE A 141 -3.72 1.72 -3.32
N ALA A 142 -3.33 2.69 -4.14
CA ALA A 142 -3.93 2.94 -5.45
C ALA A 142 -2.90 3.60 -6.37
N THR A 143 -2.96 3.32 -7.67
CA THR A 143 -2.23 4.13 -8.65
C THR A 143 -2.98 5.44 -8.91
N SER A 144 -2.26 6.50 -9.31
CA SER A 144 -2.90 7.77 -9.67
C SER A 144 -3.97 7.59 -10.77
N VAL A 145 -3.69 6.73 -11.75
CA VAL A 145 -4.62 6.41 -12.84
C VAL A 145 -5.86 5.67 -12.33
N GLN A 146 -5.71 4.74 -11.37
CA GLN A 146 -6.87 4.07 -10.76
C GLN A 146 -7.77 5.06 -10.05
N ILE A 147 -7.21 5.95 -9.24
CA ILE A 147 -7.97 7.01 -8.55
C ILE A 147 -8.80 7.81 -9.54
N ILE A 148 -8.18 8.27 -10.63
CA ILE A 148 -8.84 9.07 -11.68
C ILE A 148 -9.95 8.28 -12.38
N ASN A 149 -9.71 7.01 -12.70
CA ASN A 149 -10.69 6.16 -13.36
C ASN A 149 -11.88 5.83 -12.44
N GLU A 150 -11.64 5.59 -11.15
CA GLU A 150 -12.71 5.37 -10.17
C GLU A 150 -13.56 6.63 -9.97
N ILE A 151 -12.94 7.83 -9.94
CA ILE A 151 -13.68 9.10 -9.91
C ILE A 151 -14.56 9.24 -11.14
N LYS A 152 -14.03 9.02 -12.36
CA LYS A 152 -14.84 9.06 -13.59
C LYS A 152 -15.97 8.06 -13.57
N ALA A 153 -15.71 6.82 -13.16
CA ALA A 153 -16.71 5.76 -13.10
C ALA A 153 -17.84 6.07 -12.10
N SER A 154 -17.59 6.91 -11.09
CA SER A 154 -18.63 7.32 -10.13
C SER A 154 -19.62 8.33 -10.71
N TRP A 155 -19.28 9.02 -11.81
CA TRP A 155 -20.17 10.00 -12.45
C TRP A 155 -21.30 9.34 -13.25
N ASP A 156 -21.07 8.12 -13.75
CA ASP A 156 -21.99 7.41 -14.65
C ASP A 156 -22.90 6.40 -13.90
N LYS A 157 -22.75 6.28 -12.57
CA LYS A 157 -23.48 5.27 -11.78
C LYS A 157 -24.64 5.90 -10.99
N GLU A 158 -25.85 5.41 -11.24
CA GLU A 158 -27.04 5.69 -10.41
C GLU A 158 -26.98 4.92 -9.08
N GLU A 159 -26.31 3.76 -9.04
CA GLU A 159 -26.09 2.94 -7.84
C GLU A 159 -24.61 2.55 -7.70
N GLY A 160 -24.06 2.61 -6.49
CA GLY A 160 -22.70 2.20 -6.18
C GLY A 160 -21.95 3.18 -5.27
N VAL A 161 -20.61 3.08 -5.26
CA VAL A 161 -19.74 4.00 -4.51
C VAL A 161 -19.78 5.38 -5.18
N THR A 162 -20.24 6.39 -4.45
CA THR A 162 -20.26 7.77 -4.95
C THR A 162 -18.87 8.37 -4.98
N GLU A 163 -18.67 9.42 -5.80
CA GLU A 163 -17.41 10.18 -5.79
C GLU A 163 -17.03 10.63 -4.39
N HIS A 164 -18.01 11.11 -3.62
CA HIS A 164 -17.79 11.56 -2.25
C HIS A 164 -17.26 10.43 -1.34
N GLN A 165 -17.84 9.23 -1.43
CA GLN A 165 -17.37 8.07 -0.64
C GLN A 165 -15.96 7.66 -1.03
N LEU A 166 -15.64 7.64 -2.34
CA LEU A 166 -14.29 7.33 -2.81
C LEU A 166 -13.26 8.32 -2.32
N LEU A 167 -13.53 9.63 -2.49
CA LEU A 167 -12.63 10.69 -2.01
C LEU A 167 -12.46 10.62 -0.49
N ASP A 168 -13.52 10.30 0.24
CA ASP A 168 -13.54 10.15 1.69
C ASP A 168 -12.69 8.95 2.14
N ASP A 169 -12.78 7.81 1.48
CA ASP A 169 -11.96 6.63 1.76
C ASP A 169 -10.48 6.90 1.56
N LEU A 170 -10.13 7.59 0.46
CA LEU A 170 -8.74 7.99 0.19
C LEU A 170 -8.25 9.06 1.17
N ALA A 171 -9.12 10.01 1.51
CA ALA A 171 -8.77 11.10 2.42
C ALA A 171 -8.64 10.67 3.88
N LYS A 172 -9.33 9.60 4.32
CA LYS A 172 -9.38 9.16 5.73
C LYS A 172 -8.49 7.95 6.06
N ALA A 173 -7.94 7.24 5.07
CA ALA A 173 -7.01 6.15 5.33
C ALA A 173 -5.82 6.63 6.18
N GLU A 174 -5.41 5.91 7.23
CA GLU A 174 -4.26 6.31 8.06
C GLU A 174 -3.00 6.52 7.21
N VAL A 175 -2.77 5.62 6.26
CA VAL A 175 -1.70 5.73 5.26
C VAL A 175 -2.30 5.54 3.87
N LEU A 176 -2.02 6.48 2.97
CA LEU A 176 -2.35 6.37 1.56
C LEU A 176 -1.06 6.24 0.75
N ILE A 177 -1.00 5.21 -0.11
CA ILE A 177 0.06 5.08 -1.11
C ILE A 177 -0.52 5.42 -2.47
N ILE A 178 0.03 6.44 -3.11
CA ILE A 178 -0.30 6.81 -4.49
C ILE A 178 0.88 6.39 -5.38
N ASP A 179 0.69 5.30 -6.09
CA ASP A 179 1.71 4.74 -6.98
C ASP A 179 1.64 5.39 -8.36
N ASP A 180 2.81 5.53 -9.00
CA ASP A 180 2.97 6.15 -10.32
C ASP A 180 2.37 7.57 -10.42
N PHE A 181 2.55 8.39 -9.38
CA PHE A 181 2.05 9.76 -9.32
C PHE A 181 2.74 10.66 -10.35
N GLY A 182 1.94 11.46 -11.06
CA GLY A 182 2.42 12.42 -12.06
C GLY A 182 2.58 11.84 -13.47
N ILE A 183 2.13 10.59 -13.74
CA ILE A 183 2.12 10.03 -15.11
C ILE A 183 0.87 10.43 -15.90
N GLU A 184 -0.16 10.89 -15.21
CA GLU A 184 -1.42 11.30 -15.77
C GLU A 184 -1.31 12.65 -16.51
N THR A 185 -2.10 12.81 -17.57
CA THR A 185 -2.28 14.13 -18.17
C THR A 185 -3.13 14.99 -17.24
N VAL A 186 -2.50 15.94 -16.57
CA VAL A 186 -3.16 16.82 -15.62
C VAL A 186 -4.13 17.75 -16.35
N ARG A 187 -5.44 17.60 -16.04
CA ARG A 187 -6.54 18.48 -16.43
C ARG A 187 -7.05 19.19 -15.18
N ASP A 188 -7.69 20.34 -15.33
CA ASP A 188 -8.15 21.16 -14.19
C ASP A 188 -8.95 20.36 -13.16
N TRP A 189 -9.91 19.54 -13.62
CA TRP A 189 -10.72 18.72 -12.72
C TRP A 189 -9.89 17.64 -12.00
N ILE A 190 -8.85 17.06 -12.65
CA ILE A 190 -7.95 16.09 -12.03
C ILE A 190 -7.12 16.78 -10.96
N ALA A 191 -6.54 17.94 -11.27
CA ALA A 191 -5.79 18.74 -10.32
C ALA A 191 -6.64 19.10 -9.09
N GLU A 192 -7.91 19.48 -9.32
CA GLU A 192 -8.84 19.79 -8.23
C GLU A 192 -9.11 18.58 -7.33
N LYS A 193 -9.37 17.39 -7.89
CA LYS A 193 -9.63 16.18 -7.08
C LYS A 193 -8.41 15.72 -6.32
N ILE A 194 -7.25 15.71 -6.96
CA ILE A 194 -5.97 15.41 -6.30
C ILE A 194 -5.67 16.43 -5.20
N TYR A 195 -5.93 17.72 -5.45
CA TYR A 195 -5.80 18.76 -4.43
C TYR A 195 -6.72 18.49 -3.23
N GLN A 196 -7.99 18.13 -3.45
CA GLN A 196 -8.94 17.80 -2.38
C GLN A 196 -8.40 16.68 -1.50
N ILE A 197 -7.93 15.56 -2.10
CA ILE A 197 -7.36 14.43 -1.35
C ILE A 197 -6.13 14.87 -0.55
N ILE A 198 -5.14 15.49 -1.21
CA ILE A 198 -3.87 15.86 -0.59
C ILE A 198 -4.09 16.91 0.51
N ASN A 199 -4.92 17.92 0.25
CA ASN A 199 -5.22 18.98 1.21
C ASN A 199 -5.91 18.44 2.47
N GLN A 200 -6.89 17.55 2.31
CA GLN A 200 -7.59 16.94 3.44
C GLN A 200 -6.64 16.08 4.29
N ARG A 201 -5.75 15.33 3.66
CA ARG A 201 -4.73 14.54 4.34
C ARG A 201 -3.69 15.42 5.04
N TYR A 202 -3.28 16.50 4.39
CA TYR A 202 -2.38 17.50 4.96
C TYR A 202 -2.96 18.12 6.27
N ILE A 203 -4.22 18.59 6.22
CA ILE A 203 -4.90 19.18 7.38
C ILE A 203 -5.06 18.17 8.53
N ASN A 204 -5.40 16.92 8.21
CA ASN A 204 -5.61 15.85 9.18
C ASN A 204 -4.31 15.13 9.58
N LYS A 205 -3.15 15.59 9.13
CA LYS A 205 -1.83 14.99 9.41
C LYS A 205 -1.79 13.49 9.12
N LEU A 206 -2.32 13.07 7.97
CA LEU A 206 -2.33 11.67 7.56
C LEU A 206 -1.14 11.37 6.63
N ILE A 207 -0.50 10.23 6.86
CA ILE A 207 0.69 9.82 6.12
C ILE A 207 0.34 9.54 4.66
N THR A 208 1.03 10.19 3.72
CA THR A 208 0.93 9.87 2.29
C THR A 208 2.30 9.46 1.74
N ILE A 209 2.33 8.34 1.03
CA ILE A 209 3.54 7.84 0.37
C ILE A 209 3.30 7.91 -1.14
N PHE A 210 4.21 8.52 -1.87
CA PHE A 210 4.15 8.62 -3.32
C PHE A 210 5.26 7.80 -3.95
N THR A 211 4.98 7.18 -5.08
CA THR A 211 6.02 6.79 -6.03
C THR A 211 5.84 7.58 -7.32
N SER A 212 6.92 8.02 -7.92
CA SER A 212 6.88 8.81 -9.15
C SER A 212 8.07 8.54 -10.07
N ASN A 213 7.84 8.72 -11.37
CA ASN A 213 8.92 8.77 -12.36
C ASN A 213 9.47 10.19 -12.56
N LEU A 214 8.96 11.15 -11.80
CA LEU A 214 9.33 12.57 -11.86
C LEU A 214 9.79 13.03 -10.48
N SER A 215 10.75 13.94 -10.44
CA SER A 215 11.02 14.71 -9.24
C SER A 215 9.82 15.62 -8.93
N ILE A 216 9.78 16.16 -7.72
CA ILE A 216 8.69 17.05 -7.31
C ILE A 216 8.63 18.34 -8.17
N ASP A 217 9.78 18.77 -8.71
CA ASP A 217 9.90 19.96 -9.54
C ASP A 217 9.44 19.74 -11.01
N GLU A 218 9.39 18.47 -11.43
CA GLU A 218 8.95 18.07 -12.78
C GLU A 218 7.45 17.76 -12.85
N LEU A 219 6.74 17.74 -11.72
CA LEU A 219 5.31 17.48 -11.69
C LEU A 219 4.51 18.61 -12.35
N ALA A 220 3.56 18.26 -13.21
CA ALA A 220 2.66 19.21 -13.86
C ALA A 220 1.52 19.72 -12.95
N TYR A 221 1.66 19.61 -11.65
CA TYR A 221 0.71 20.12 -10.66
C TYR A 221 1.11 21.50 -10.17
N ASP A 222 0.11 22.27 -9.71
CA ASP A 222 0.35 23.62 -9.17
C ASP A 222 1.10 23.58 -7.80
N ASP A 223 1.60 24.76 -7.41
CA ASP A 223 2.36 24.93 -6.17
C ASP A 223 1.57 24.57 -4.90
N ARG A 224 0.24 24.63 -4.92
CA ARG A 224 -0.59 24.26 -3.79
C ARG A 224 -0.48 22.77 -3.48
N ILE A 225 -0.29 21.93 -4.48
CA ILE A 225 -0.11 20.50 -4.34
C ILE A 225 1.35 20.18 -4.00
N THR A 226 2.28 20.67 -4.82
CA THR A 226 3.71 20.32 -4.71
C THR A 226 4.32 20.82 -3.38
N ASN A 227 3.95 22.00 -2.91
CA ASN A 227 4.43 22.53 -1.63
C ASN A 227 3.95 21.71 -0.44
N ARG A 228 2.70 21.21 -0.44
CA ARG A 228 2.21 20.31 0.62
C ARG A 228 2.94 18.97 0.64
N ILE A 229 3.23 18.44 -0.54
CA ILE A 229 4.02 17.21 -0.66
C ILE A 229 5.44 17.45 -0.13
N ARG A 230 6.10 18.55 -0.52
CA ARG A 230 7.44 18.91 -0.01
C ARG A 230 7.49 19.04 1.50
N GLU A 231 6.49 19.70 2.08
CA GLU A 231 6.43 19.90 3.53
C GLU A 231 6.20 18.60 4.29
N LYS A 232 5.43 17.65 3.69
CA LYS A 232 4.96 16.45 4.38
C LYS A 232 5.59 15.15 3.91
N CYS A 233 6.62 15.18 3.06
CA CYS A 233 7.31 13.97 2.61
C CYS A 233 8.83 14.13 2.65
N TYR A 234 9.51 13.07 3.08
CA TYR A 234 10.94 12.92 2.82
C TYR A 234 11.14 12.47 1.37
N MET A 235 12.01 13.17 0.64
CA MET A 235 12.30 12.91 -0.76
C MET A 235 13.41 11.86 -0.86
N LEU A 236 13.11 10.68 -1.42
CA LEU A 236 14.07 9.60 -1.63
C LEU A 236 14.28 9.40 -3.14
N ALA A 237 15.48 9.71 -3.60
CA ALA A 237 15.87 9.60 -4.99
C ALA A 237 16.38 8.19 -5.30
N PHE A 238 15.53 7.35 -5.85
CA PHE A 238 15.85 5.97 -6.22
C PHE A 238 16.84 5.89 -7.37
N PRO A 239 17.62 4.79 -7.47
CA PRO A 239 18.62 4.60 -8.51
C PRO A 239 18.07 4.78 -9.93
N ASN A 240 18.88 5.38 -10.80
CA ASN A 240 18.59 5.51 -12.24
C ASN A 240 18.97 4.22 -12.99
N GLU A 241 18.48 3.08 -12.50
CA GLU A 241 18.78 1.75 -13.00
C GLU A 241 17.53 0.89 -13.03
N SER A 242 17.27 0.23 -14.18
CA SER A 242 16.09 -0.63 -14.35
C SER A 242 16.39 -2.07 -13.96
N ILE A 243 15.84 -2.51 -12.84
CA ILE A 243 15.95 -3.90 -12.38
C ILE A 243 15.14 -4.84 -13.28
N ARG A 244 14.04 -4.35 -13.89
CA ARG A 244 13.22 -5.16 -14.82
C ARG A 244 14.03 -5.64 -16.03
N ASN A 245 14.95 -4.82 -16.54
CA ASN A 245 15.81 -5.20 -17.67
C ASN A 245 16.71 -6.37 -17.29
N TYR A 246 17.32 -6.36 -16.11
CA TYR A 246 18.18 -7.47 -15.65
C TYR A 246 17.40 -8.76 -15.40
N ILE A 247 16.19 -8.65 -14.87
CA ILE A 247 15.30 -9.82 -14.73
C ILE A 247 14.96 -10.39 -16.10
N SER A 248 14.65 -9.56 -17.09
CA SER A 248 14.37 -9.98 -18.46
C SER A 248 15.59 -10.66 -19.10
N GLU A 249 16.78 -10.07 -18.95
CA GLU A 249 18.03 -10.65 -19.45
C GLU A 249 18.32 -12.03 -18.84
N ARG A 250 18.15 -12.16 -17.53
CA ARG A 250 18.31 -13.43 -16.81
C ARG A 250 17.34 -14.49 -17.32
N ASN A 251 16.04 -14.15 -17.43
CA ASN A 251 15.02 -15.07 -17.92
C ASN A 251 15.31 -15.53 -19.37
N MET A 252 15.83 -14.63 -20.21
CA MET A 252 16.24 -14.99 -21.56
C MET A 252 17.48 -15.86 -21.60
N ALA A 253 18.44 -15.67 -20.67
CA ALA A 253 19.61 -16.52 -20.54
C ALA A 253 19.21 -17.94 -20.07
N GLU A 254 18.32 -18.05 -19.09
CA GLU A 254 17.76 -19.32 -18.62
C GLU A 254 17.05 -20.08 -19.76
N LEU A 255 16.21 -19.39 -20.53
CA LEU A 255 15.52 -19.98 -21.68
C LEU A 255 16.52 -20.52 -22.72
N LYS A 256 17.53 -19.71 -23.09
CA LYS A 256 18.57 -20.12 -24.05
C LYS A 256 19.33 -21.36 -23.58
N ALA A 257 19.66 -21.41 -22.28
CA ALA A 257 20.35 -22.56 -21.69
C ALA A 257 19.48 -23.84 -21.68
N ALA A 258 18.15 -23.67 -21.55
CA ALA A 258 17.21 -24.81 -21.52
C ALA A 258 16.92 -25.40 -22.91
N ILE A 259 17.15 -24.66 -23.99
CA ILE A 259 16.88 -25.09 -25.39
C ILE A 259 18.14 -25.38 -26.20
N ALA A 260 19.33 -25.17 -25.62
CA ALA A 260 20.64 -25.53 -26.23
C ALA A 260 21.01 -26.97 -25.91
#